data_26601ff484d9b3a0cb3012833f30ae5c
#
_entry.id   26601ff484d9b3a0cb3012833f30ae5c
#
_cell.length_a   1.000
_cell.length_b   1.000
_cell.length_c   1.000
_cell.angle_alpha   90.00
_cell.angle_beta   90.00
_cell.angle_gamma   90.00
#
_symmetry.space_group_name_H-M   'P 1'
#
loop_
_entity.id
_entity.type
_entity.pdbx_description
1 polymer ?
#
loop_
_entity_poly.entity_id
_entity_poly.type
_entity_poly.pdbx_seq_one_letter_code
_entity_poly.pdbx_strand_id
1 'polypeptide(L)'
;MKISVVIPTINEPAIESVLHDVFDALKDQDKEVIVVDKSTDETPVRAAELGAKVIHQTGTGYGDAYITGFKHISKSTEVVVILDGDYTYDPYDIPALLQPINDGVDFVIGNRFALMDKEAMSKRNALGNKMLTAMIRYMYHVQITDSQSGMRAIRRSALDDLRLQSPHMPFASEMIIDAQKVGLTITEVPISYRKRVGDAKLDPFRDALSIVFMTVRLVRDYNPIVFFLPIGFIFILIGLGYGASVLIEYTTTGVVTRFAAAILSVLLIMTGLQVMFFGLLADIILTNLRRR
;
A
#
# COMPACT_ATOMS: atom_id res chain seq x y z
N MET A 1 -18.35 -22.18 3.77
CA MET A 1 -17.09 -21.43 3.57
C MET A 1 -16.57 -20.99 4.93
N LYS A 2 -15.35 -21.34 5.32
CA LYS A 2 -14.75 -20.89 6.56
C LYS A 2 -14.00 -19.57 6.37
N ILE A 3 -14.31 -18.60 7.21
CA ILE A 3 -13.79 -17.23 7.11
C ILE A 3 -12.87 -16.94 8.30
N SER A 4 -11.67 -16.42 8.06
CA SER A 4 -10.82 -15.85 9.10
C SER A 4 -10.78 -14.33 8.96
N VAL A 5 -11.19 -13.61 9.99
CA VAL A 5 -11.09 -12.15 10.06
C VAL A 5 -9.84 -11.77 10.85
N VAL A 6 -8.96 -10.96 10.29
CA VAL A 6 -7.71 -10.50 10.92
C VAL A 6 -7.80 -9.00 11.19
N ILE A 7 -7.64 -8.63 12.46
CA ILE A 7 -7.80 -7.25 12.96
C ILE A 7 -6.55 -6.85 13.74
N PRO A 8 -5.75 -5.88 13.26
CA PRO A 8 -4.65 -5.30 14.01
C PRO A 8 -5.16 -4.30 15.05
N THR A 9 -4.57 -4.28 16.25
CA THR A 9 -4.95 -3.37 17.32
C THR A 9 -3.75 -2.78 18.05
N ILE A 10 -3.86 -1.49 18.40
CA ILE A 10 -2.97 -0.78 19.34
C ILE A 10 -3.81 0.23 20.12
N ASN A 11 -4.13 -0.08 21.39
CA ASN A 11 -4.91 0.80 22.26
C ASN A 11 -6.20 1.28 21.57
N GLU A 12 -7.03 0.31 21.12
CA GLU A 12 -8.25 0.59 20.35
C GLU A 12 -9.50 0.54 21.24
N PRO A 13 -10.02 1.69 21.66
CA PRO A 13 -11.19 1.74 22.56
C PRO A 13 -12.46 1.18 21.91
N ALA A 14 -12.51 1.13 20.58
CA ALA A 14 -13.66 0.65 19.83
C ALA A 14 -13.67 -0.87 19.58
N ILE A 15 -12.67 -1.61 20.07
CA ILE A 15 -12.52 -3.04 19.74
C ILE A 15 -13.74 -3.88 20.08
N GLU A 16 -14.43 -3.58 21.19
CA GLU A 16 -15.64 -4.31 21.59
C GLU A 16 -16.76 -4.16 20.55
N SER A 17 -17.00 -2.91 20.10
CA SER A 17 -18.02 -2.64 19.08
C SER A 17 -17.67 -3.31 17.74
N VAL A 18 -16.38 -3.24 17.32
CA VAL A 18 -15.90 -3.90 16.10
C VAL A 18 -16.13 -5.40 16.16
N LEU A 19 -15.75 -6.05 17.26
CA LEU A 19 -15.89 -7.50 17.40
C LEU A 19 -17.35 -7.92 17.46
N HIS A 20 -18.19 -7.20 18.22
CA HIS A 20 -19.62 -7.47 18.27
C HIS A 20 -20.23 -7.45 16.87
N ASP A 21 -19.99 -6.39 16.10
CA ASP A 21 -20.53 -6.24 14.76
C ASP A 21 -19.95 -7.26 13.77
N VAL A 22 -18.66 -7.66 13.89
CA VAL A 22 -18.06 -8.73 13.08
C VAL A 22 -18.74 -10.07 13.37
N PHE A 23 -18.94 -10.40 14.65
CA PHE A 23 -19.60 -11.67 15.03
C PHE A 23 -21.05 -11.71 14.58
N ASP A 24 -21.77 -10.57 14.64
CA ASP A 24 -23.17 -10.50 14.18
C ASP A 24 -23.27 -10.54 12.65
N ALA A 25 -22.44 -9.77 11.94
CA ALA A 25 -22.39 -9.76 10.46
C ALA A 25 -22.10 -11.14 9.86
N LEU A 26 -21.36 -11.98 10.59
CA LEU A 26 -20.99 -13.33 10.19
C LEU A 26 -21.68 -14.43 10.99
N LYS A 27 -22.82 -14.15 11.67
CA LYS A 27 -23.47 -15.12 12.58
C LYS A 27 -23.77 -16.47 11.95
N ASP A 28 -24.13 -16.49 10.67
CA ASP A 28 -24.51 -17.71 9.93
C ASP A 28 -23.33 -18.36 9.20
N GLN A 29 -22.09 -17.87 9.41
CA GLN A 29 -20.88 -18.37 8.76
C GLN A 29 -19.97 -19.10 9.76
N ASP A 30 -19.25 -20.12 9.27
CA ASP A 30 -18.11 -20.69 10.01
C ASP A 30 -16.97 -19.66 9.99
N LYS A 31 -16.62 -19.15 11.18
CA LYS A 31 -15.69 -18.03 11.31
C LYS A 31 -14.73 -18.20 12.46
N GLU A 32 -13.56 -17.59 12.31
CA GLU A 32 -12.65 -17.24 13.40
C GLU A 32 -12.27 -15.77 13.28
N VAL A 33 -12.10 -15.12 14.42
CA VAL A 33 -11.62 -13.73 14.49
C VAL A 33 -10.29 -13.71 15.21
N ILE A 34 -9.26 -13.17 14.55
CA ILE A 34 -7.89 -13.09 15.05
C ILE A 34 -7.56 -11.62 15.27
N VAL A 35 -7.35 -11.24 16.51
CA VAL A 35 -6.87 -9.90 16.89
C VAL A 35 -5.37 -9.98 17.08
N VAL A 36 -4.62 -9.20 16.27
CA VAL A 36 -3.17 -9.09 16.39
C VAL A 36 -2.85 -7.81 17.14
N ASP A 37 -2.45 -7.96 18.37
CA ASP A 37 -2.42 -6.87 19.34
C ASP A 37 -1.00 -6.46 19.77
N LYS A 38 -0.82 -5.15 19.91
CA LYS A 38 0.37 -4.53 20.52
C LYS A 38 0.00 -3.44 21.53
N SER A 39 -1.15 -3.56 22.13
CA SER A 39 -1.65 -2.59 23.11
C SER A 39 -0.91 -2.67 24.44
N THR A 40 -0.98 -1.59 25.18
CA THR A 40 -0.52 -1.48 26.58
C THR A 40 -1.69 -1.32 27.55
N ASP A 41 -2.93 -1.26 27.03
CA ASP A 41 -4.19 -1.16 27.76
C ASP A 41 -4.95 -2.49 27.78
N GLU A 42 -6.23 -2.45 28.13
CA GLU A 42 -7.10 -3.63 28.24
C GLU A 42 -7.63 -4.16 26.88
N THR A 43 -7.25 -3.58 25.75
CA THR A 43 -7.72 -3.99 24.41
C THR A 43 -7.62 -5.50 24.19
N PRO A 44 -6.48 -6.20 24.45
CA PRO A 44 -6.36 -7.64 24.22
C PRO A 44 -7.25 -8.47 25.16
N VAL A 45 -7.47 -8.02 26.39
CA VAL A 45 -8.32 -8.70 27.36
C VAL A 45 -9.77 -8.66 26.90
N ARG A 46 -10.27 -7.49 26.53
CA ARG A 46 -11.64 -7.30 26.02
C ARG A 46 -11.89 -8.10 24.74
N ALA A 47 -10.89 -8.13 23.84
CA ALA A 47 -10.98 -8.92 22.62
C ALA A 47 -11.10 -10.43 22.92
N ALA A 48 -10.33 -10.94 23.87
CA ALA A 48 -10.38 -12.35 24.27
C ALA A 48 -11.71 -12.72 24.95
N GLU A 49 -12.26 -11.86 25.81
CA GLU A 49 -13.54 -12.05 26.48
C GLU A 49 -14.70 -12.17 25.48
N LEU A 50 -14.62 -11.48 24.34
CA LEU A 50 -15.60 -11.57 23.26
C LEU A 50 -15.37 -12.76 22.32
N GLY A 51 -14.39 -13.63 22.60
CA GLY A 51 -14.14 -14.85 21.84
C GLY A 51 -13.19 -14.70 20.64
N ALA A 52 -12.50 -13.57 20.51
CA ALA A 52 -11.45 -13.44 19.53
C ALA A 52 -10.16 -14.18 19.94
N LYS A 53 -9.47 -14.77 18.98
CA LYS A 53 -8.12 -15.33 19.17
C LYS A 53 -7.11 -14.20 19.19
N VAL A 54 -6.60 -13.85 20.35
CA VAL A 54 -5.62 -12.77 20.50
C VAL A 54 -4.20 -13.28 20.29
N ILE A 55 -3.45 -12.63 19.39
CA ILE A 55 -2.06 -12.91 19.09
C ILE A 55 -1.24 -11.65 19.41
N HIS A 56 -0.21 -11.79 20.24
CA HIS A 56 0.69 -10.67 20.52
C HIS A 56 1.62 -10.42 19.33
N GLN A 57 1.62 -9.16 18.84
CA GLN A 57 2.52 -8.75 17.76
C GLN A 57 3.95 -8.57 18.33
N THR A 58 4.89 -9.38 17.85
CA THR A 58 6.30 -9.28 18.27
C THR A 58 7.08 -8.25 17.46
N GLY A 59 6.72 -8.04 16.19
CA GLY A 59 7.31 -7.04 15.32
C GLY A 59 6.72 -5.65 15.50
N THR A 60 6.84 -4.81 14.49
CA THR A 60 6.30 -3.43 14.51
C THR A 60 5.70 -3.03 13.17
N GLY A 61 4.57 -2.36 13.24
CA GLY A 61 3.94 -1.73 12.09
C GLY A 61 2.69 -2.46 11.59
N TYR A 62 1.94 -1.76 10.79
CA TYR A 62 0.65 -2.16 10.27
C TYR A 62 0.70 -3.46 9.45
N GLY A 63 1.64 -3.54 8.50
CA GLY A 63 1.80 -4.73 7.67
C GLY A 63 2.31 -5.94 8.45
N ASP A 64 3.22 -5.74 9.43
CA ASP A 64 3.70 -6.81 10.29
C ASP A 64 2.58 -7.45 11.10
N ALA A 65 1.59 -6.67 11.57
CA ALA A 65 0.44 -7.19 12.27
C ALA A 65 -0.38 -8.13 11.36
N TYR A 66 -0.68 -7.73 10.13
CA TYR A 66 -1.40 -8.62 9.20
C TYR A 66 -0.59 -9.86 8.83
N ILE A 67 0.69 -9.72 8.51
CA ILE A 67 1.58 -10.86 8.21
C ILE A 67 1.64 -11.83 9.40
N THR A 68 1.66 -11.29 10.63
CA THR A 68 1.59 -12.12 11.85
C THR A 68 0.24 -12.82 11.94
N GLY A 69 -0.87 -12.13 11.72
CA GLY A 69 -2.22 -12.71 11.73
C GLY A 69 -2.37 -13.84 10.70
N PHE A 70 -1.88 -13.65 9.49
CA PHE A 70 -1.95 -14.66 8.42
C PHE A 70 -1.24 -15.97 8.75
N LYS A 71 -0.19 -15.93 9.57
CA LYS A 71 0.49 -17.15 10.07
C LYS A 71 -0.32 -17.93 11.08
N HIS A 72 -1.37 -17.33 11.67
CA HIS A 72 -2.16 -17.91 12.75
C HIS A 72 -3.60 -18.28 12.35
N ILE A 73 -3.98 -18.07 11.09
CA ILE A 73 -5.27 -18.49 10.54
C ILE A 73 -5.35 -20.01 10.45
N SER A 74 -6.56 -20.54 10.60
CA SER A 74 -6.82 -22.00 10.53
C SER A 74 -6.42 -22.55 9.15
N LYS A 75 -5.94 -23.79 9.14
CA LYS A 75 -5.65 -24.51 7.88
C LYS A 75 -6.91 -24.76 7.04
N SER A 76 -8.09 -24.78 7.66
CA SER A 76 -9.37 -24.96 6.99
C SER A 76 -10.00 -23.67 6.48
N THR A 77 -9.34 -22.52 6.67
CA THR A 77 -9.80 -21.21 6.16
C THR A 77 -9.82 -21.21 4.63
N GLU A 78 -10.94 -20.77 4.08
CA GLU A 78 -11.13 -20.62 2.64
C GLU A 78 -10.99 -19.17 2.19
N VAL A 79 -11.42 -18.23 3.05
CA VAL A 79 -11.34 -16.78 2.78
C VAL A 79 -10.80 -16.05 3.99
N VAL A 80 -9.91 -15.11 3.76
CA VAL A 80 -9.36 -14.20 4.77
C VAL A 80 -9.94 -12.81 4.54
N VAL A 81 -10.53 -12.23 5.56
CA VAL A 81 -10.99 -10.85 5.61
C VAL A 81 -10.02 -10.07 6.50
N ILE A 82 -9.60 -8.90 6.06
CA ILE A 82 -8.84 -7.94 6.87
C ILE A 82 -9.69 -6.71 7.14
N LEU A 83 -9.55 -6.16 8.34
CA LEU A 83 -10.35 -5.03 8.84
C LEU A 83 -9.56 -4.29 9.92
N ASP A 84 -9.61 -2.96 9.93
CA ASP A 84 -8.98 -2.18 11.00
C ASP A 84 -9.85 -2.16 12.27
N GLY A 85 -9.21 -2.12 13.44
CA GLY A 85 -9.88 -2.19 14.75
C GLY A 85 -10.46 -0.85 15.26
N ASP A 86 -10.37 0.24 14.47
CA ASP A 86 -10.69 1.60 14.90
C ASP A 86 -12.13 2.06 14.59
N TYR A 87 -12.98 1.13 14.17
CA TYR A 87 -14.39 1.34 13.81
C TYR A 87 -14.64 2.28 12.63
N THR A 88 -13.62 2.59 11.83
CA THR A 88 -13.80 3.39 10.60
C THR A 88 -14.51 2.60 9.50
N TYR A 89 -14.35 1.29 9.48
CA TYR A 89 -15.06 0.37 8.58
C TYR A 89 -16.31 -0.20 9.24
N ASP A 90 -17.32 -0.43 8.44
CA ASP A 90 -18.55 -1.11 8.89
C ASP A 90 -18.41 -2.63 8.70
N PRO A 91 -18.37 -3.46 9.77
CA PRO A 91 -18.30 -4.90 9.63
C PRO A 91 -19.49 -5.50 8.88
N TYR A 92 -20.63 -4.83 8.84
CA TYR A 92 -21.80 -5.27 8.06
C TYR A 92 -21.59 -5.20 6.54
N ASP A 93 -20.52 -4.58 6.07
CA ASP A 93 -20.09 -4.62 4.66
C ASP A 93 -19.30 -5.91 4.31
N ILE A 94 -18.89 -6.74 5.28
CA ILE A 94 -18.17 -8.00 5.03
C ILE A 94 -18.92 -8.92 4.04
N PRO A 95 -20.23 -9.16 4.18
CA PRO A 95 -20.97 -9.98 3.22
C PRO A 95 -20.88 -9.48 1.77
N ALA A 96 -20.80 -8.16 1.55
CA ALA A 96 -20.64 -7.58 0.22
C ALA A 96 -19.25 -7.88 -0.38
N LEU A 97 -18.19 -7.96 0.45
CA LEU A 97 -16.87 -8.38 -0.03
C LEU A 97 -16.82 -9.88 -0.35
N LEU A 98 -17.60 -10.70 0.36
CA LEU A 98 -17.61 -12.14 0.15
C LEU A 98 -18.36 -12.56 -1.11
N GLN A 99 -19.32 -11.76 -1.59
CA GLN A 99 -20.11 -12.09 -2.78
C GLN A 99 -19.24 -12.29 -4.03
N PRO A 100 -18.34 -11.36 -4.45
CA PRO A 100 -17.48 -11.60 -5.61
C PRO A 100 -16.51 -12.78 -5.40
N ILE A 101 -16.08 -13.05 -4.14
CA ILE A 101 -15.27 -14.23 -3.84
C ILE A 101 -16.05 -15.51 -4.20
N ASN A 102 -17.34 -15.60 -3.85
CA ASN A 102 -18.18 -16.73 -4.21
C ASN A 102 -18.33 -16.87 -5.74
N ASP A 103 -18.33 -15.75 -6.47
CA ASP A 103 -18.43 -15.68 -7.93
C ASP A 103 -17.09 -15.98 -8.65
N GLY A 104 -16.03 -16.31 -7.90
CA GLY A 104 -14.76 -16.73 -8.48
C GLY A 104 -13.64 -15.68 -8.47
N VAL A 105 -13.87 -14.48 -7.94
CA VAL A 105 -12.84 -13.45 -7.77
C VAL A 105 -11.87 -13.86 -6.66
N ASP A 106 -10.57 -13.59 -6.84
CA ASP A 106 -9.53 -13.98 -5.89
C ASP A 106 -9.33 -12.95 -4.77
N PHE A 107 -9.43 -11.66 -5.11
CA PHE A 107 -9.15 -10.56 -4.20
C PHE A 107 -10.15 -9.41 -4.36
N VAL A 108 -10.82 -9.03 -3.28
CA VAL A 108 -11.83 -7.98 -3.24
C VAL A 108 -11.38 -6.88 -2.29
N ILE A 109 -11.48 -5.63 -2.75
CA ILE A 109 -11.11 -4.43 -2.00
C ILE A 109 -12.37 -3.61 -1.72
N GLY A 110 -12.57 -3.21 -0.48
CA GLY A 110 -13.64 -2.29 -0.13
C GLY A 110 -13.30 -0.85 -0.59
N ASN A 111 -14.11 -0.28 -1.46
CA ASN A 111 -13.94 1.08 -1.95
C ASN A 111 -14.61 2.09 -0.98
N ARG A 112 -13.79 2.80 -0.21
CA ARG A 112 -14.25 3.80 0.78
C ARG A 112 -14.87 5.03 0.12
N PHE A 113 -14.39 5.42 -1.07
CA PHE A 113 -14.83 6.65 -1.73
C PHE A 113 -16.25 6.59 -2.26
N ALA A 114 -16.84 5.40 -2.34
CA ALA A 114 -18.19 5.21 -2.84
C ALA A 114 -19.27 5.61 -1.81
N LEU A 115 -19.08 5.28 -0.54
CA LEU A 115 -20.07 5.50 0.54
C LEU A 115 -19.43 6.17 1.79
N MET A 116 -18.46 7.06 1.57
CA MET A 116 -17.72 7.72 2.64
C MET A 116 -18.52 8.86 3.27
N ASP A 117 -18.55 8.92 4.59
CA ASP A 117 -19.06 10.06 5.34
C ASP A 117 -18.23 11.33 5.05
N LYS A 118 -18.90 12.48 4.98
CA LYS A 118 -18.27 13.76 4.58
C LYS A 118 -17.06 14.17 5.45
N GLU A 119 -17.02 13.70 6.71
CA GLU A 119 -15.98 14.04 7.67
C GLU A 119 -15.04 12.85 7.99
N ALA A 120 -15.24 11.69 7.37
CA ALA A 120 -14.48 10.48 7.66
C ALA A 120 -13.00 10.58 7.26
N MET A 121 -12.70 11.37 6.24
CA MET A 121 -11.33 11.55 5.76
C MET A 121 -11.07 13.02 5.38
N SER A 122 -9.92 13.56 5.75
CA SER A 122 -9.52 14.90 5.31
C SER A 122 -9.37 14.95 3.77
N LYS A 123 -9.72 16.09 3.16
CA LYS A 123 -9.58 16.29 1.70
C LYS A 123 -8.15 16.02 1.21
N ARG A 124 -7.16 16.33 2.04
CA ARG A 124 -5.74 16.09 1.75
C ARG A 124 -5.41 14.59 1.72
N ASN A 125 -5.86 13.84 2.72
CA ASN A 125 -5.65 12.38 2.75
C ASN A 125 -6.38 11.71 1.59
N ALA A 126 -7.59 12.16 1.25
CA ALA A 126 -8.31 11.68 0.08
C ALA A 126 -7.55 11.96 -1.22
N LEU A 127 -6.96 13.16 -1.38
CA LEU A 127 -6.12 13.49 -2.54
C LEU A 127 -4.88 12.60 -2.60
N GLY A 128 -4.17 12.43 -1.48
CA GLY A 128 -2.98 11.57 -1.40
C GLY A 128 -3.28 10.12 -1.77
N ASN A 129 -4.38 9.57 -1.23
CA ASN A 129 -4.84 8.22 -1.57
C ASN A 129 -5.20 8.08 -3.07
N LYS A 130 -5.89 9.07 -3.64
CA LYS A 130 -6.21 9.09 -5.07
C LYS A 130 -4.96 9.17 -5.95
N MET A 131 -3.98 9.99 -5.59
CA MET A 131 -2.71 10.09 -6.31
C MET A 131 -1.94 8.76 -6.26
N LEU A 132 -1.84 8.15 -5.09
CA LEU A 132 -1.17 6.85 -4.92
C LEU A 132 -1.90 5.75 -5.69
N THR A 133 -3.23 5.72 -5.65
CA THR A 133 -4.04 4.78 -6.43
C THR A 133 -3.85 4.99 -7.93
N ALA A 134 -3.88 6.25 -8.41
CA ALA A 134 -3.67 6.57 -9.83
C ALA A 134 -2.29 6.09 -10.31
N MET A 135 -1.26 6.23 -9.48
CA MET A 135 0.08 5.75 -9.77
C MET A 135 0.13 4.21 -9.85
N ILE A 136 -0.46 3.50 -8.90
CA ILE A 136 -0.54 2.03 -8.91
C ILE A 136 -1.30 1.55 -10.16
N ARG A 137 -2.43 2.18 -10.47
CA ARG A 137 -3.20 1.89 -11.70
C ARG A 137 -2.36 2.04 -12.96
N TYR A 138 -1.64 3.15 -13.08
CA TYR A 138 -0.79 3.44 -14.24
C TYR A 138 0.37 2.44 -14.37
N MET A 139 1.05 2.14 -13.25
CA MET A 139 2.24 1.28 -13.26
C MET A 139 1.94 -0.19 -13.43
N TYR A 140 0.81 -0.68 -12.90
CA TYR A 140 0.48 -2.10 -12.84
C TYR A 140 -0.79 -2.47 -13.61
N HIS A 141 -1.42 -1.51 -14.29
CA HIS A 141 -2.62 -1.70 -15.12
C HIS A 141 -3.79 -2.36 -14.37
N VAL A 142 -3.89 -2.13 -13.05
CA VAL A 142 -4.97 -2.65 -12.22
C VAL A 142 -6.17 -1.69 -12.22
N GLN A 143 -7.39 -2.24 -12.32
CA GLN A 143 -8.63 -1.44 -12.39
C GLN A 143 -9.23 -1.25 -11.00
N ILE A 144 -8.63 -0.36 -10.18
CA ILE A 144 -9.07 -0.02 -8.83
C ILE A 144 -9.16 1.48 -8.62
N THR A 145 -9.94 1.92 -7.65
CA THR A 145 -10.14 3.34 -7.30
C THR A 145 -9.73 3.66 -5.86
N ASP A 146 -9.52 2.65 -4.99
CA ASP A 146 -9.05 2.81 -3.61
C ASP A 146 -7.99 1.77 -3.20
N SER A 147 -6.73 2.03 -3.54
CA SER A 147 -5.61 1.14 -3.19
C SER A 147 -5.24 1.11 -1.71
N GLN A 148 -5.73 2.07 -0.91
CA GLN A 148 -5.34 2.24 0.48
C GLN A 148 -6.43 1.83 1.48
N SER A 149 -7.49 1.17 1.01
CA SER A 149 -8.50 0.61 1.90
C SER A 149 -7.92 -0.49 2.78
N GLY A 150 -8.24 -0.49 4.08
CA GLY A 150 -7.87 -1.54 5.03
C GLY A 150 -8.88 -2.69 5.09
N MET A 151 -10.06 -2.53 4.46
CA MET A 151 -11.07 -3.58 4.45
C MET A 151 -11.02 -4.37 3.13
N ARG A 152 -10.67 -5.65 3.21
CA ARG A 152 -10.44 -6.51 2.04
C ARG A 152 -10.84 -7.96 2.31
N ALA A 153 -11.16 -8.70 1.26
CA ALA A 153 -11.34 -10.15 1.32
C ALA A 153 -10.46 -10.81 0.25
N ILE A 154 -9.79 -11.91 0.61
CA ILE A 154 -8.92 -12.65 -0.31
C ILE A 154 -9.11 -14.16 -0.10
N ARG A 155 -9.14 -14.93 -1.19
CA ARG A 155 -9.09 -16.39 -1.11
C ARG A 155 -7.83 -16.85 -0.39
N ARG A 156 -7.92 -17.89 0.42
CA ARG A 156 -6.75 -18.44 1.10
C ARG A 156 -5.65 -18.87 0.11
N SER A 157 -6.00 -19.56 -0.95
CA SER A 157 -5.05 -19.96 -1.99
C SER A 157 -4.35 -18.77 -2.64
N ALA A 158 -5.11 -17.72 -2.94
CA ALA A 158 -4.55 -16.49 -3.50
C ALA A 158 -3.62 -15.77 -2.52
N LEU A 159 -3.96 -15.75 -1.23
CA LEU A 159 -3.09 -15.18 -0.18
C LEU A 159 -1.76 -15.94 -0.07
N ASP A 160 -1.78 -17.26 -0.21
CA ASP A 160 -0.57 -18.10 -0.14
C ASP A 160 0.39 -17.86 -1.32
N ASP A 161 -0.11 -17.34 -2.46
CA ASP A 161 0.71 -16.96 -3.62
C ASP A 161 1.39 -15.58 -3.45
N LEU A 162 0.94 -14.76 -2.49
CA LEU A 162 1.51 -13.43 -2.25
C LEU A 162 2.81 -13.52 -1.42
N ARG A 163 3.77 -12.66 -1.75
CA ARG A 163 5.05 -12.53 -1.04
C ARG A 163 5.13 -11.23 -0.27
N LEU A 164 4.30 -11.11 0.75
CA LEU A 164 4.17 -9.90 1.56
C LEU A 164 5.34 -9.76 2.53
N GLN A 165 6.05 -8.63 2.47
CA GLN A 165 7.25 -8.35 3.26
C GLN A 165 7.23 -6.97 3.93
N SER A 166 6.36 -6.06 3.49
CA SER A 166 6.31 -4.69 4.02
C SER A 166 5.73 -4.65 5.43
N PRO A 167 6.52 -4.31 6.46
CA PRO A 167 6.02 -4.30 7.83
C PRO A 167 5.13 -3.10 8.17
N HIS A 168 5.12 -2.05 7.34
CA HIS A 168 4.44 -0.78 7.60
C HIS A 168 3.33 -0.48 6.59
N MET A 169 2.89 0.76 6.50
CA MET A 169 1.81 1.24 5.63
C MET A 169 1.90 0.84 4.14
N PRO A 170 3.11 0.67 3.52
CA PRO A 170 3.18 0.18 2.14
C PRO A 170 2.53 -1.19 1.91
N PHE A 171 2.28 -1.97 2.96
CA PHE A 171 1.60 -3.28 2.91
C PHE A 171 0.30 -3.25 2.09
N ALA A 172 -0.54 -2.22 2.25
CA ALA A 172 -1.78 -2.09 1.52
C ALA A 172 -1.57 -2.06 -0.01
N SER A 173 -0.54 -1.33 -0.46
CA SER A 173 -0.16 -1.25 -1.86
C SER A 173 0.55 -2.52 -2.34
N GLU A 174 1.38 -3.13 -1.49
CA GLU A 174 2.10 -4.38 -1.77
C GLU A 174 1.15 -5.52 -2.10
N MET A 175 0.09 -5.72 -1.31
CA MET A 175 -0.92 -6.75 -1.58
C MET A 175 -1.49 -6.65 -2.99
N ILE A 176 -1.82 -5.42 -3.44
CA ILE A 176 -2.41 -5.18 -4.77
C ILE A 176 -1.37 -5.43 -5.88
N ILE A 177 -0.16 -4.92 -5.68
CA ILE A 177 0.93 -5.04 -6.65
C ILE A 177 1.32 -6.51 -6.83
N ASP A 178 1.46 -7.25 -5.72
CA ASP A 178 1.80 -8.66 -5.80
C ASP A 178 0.65 -9.50 -6.38
N ALA A 179 -0.60 -9.23 -5.98
CA ALA A 179 -1.78 -9.89 -6.55
C ALA A 179 -1.86 -9.70 -8.07
N GLN A 180 -1.62 -8.47 -8.56
CA GLN A 180 -1.59 -8.19 -9.99
C GLN A 180 -0.44 -8.93 -10.70
N LYS A 181 0.75 -9.02 -10.06
CA LYS A 181 1.92 -9.69 -10.64
C LYS A 181 1.75 -11.21 -10.79
N VAL A 182 1.06 -11.83 -9.85
CA VAL A 182 0.76 -13.27 -9.91
C VAL A 182 -0.51 -13.58 -10.70
N GLY A 183 -1.17 -12.56 -11.27
CA GLY A 183 -2.30 -12.70 -12.16
C GLY A 183 -3.64 -12.97 -11.47
N LEU A 184 -3.79 -12.59 -10.20
CA LEU A 184 -5.06 -12.73 -9.47
C LEU A 184 -6.12 -11.79 -10.04
N THR A 185 -7.36 -12.25 -10.01
CA THR A 185 -8.52 -11.41 -10.31
C THR A 185 -8.83 -10.47 -9.14
N ILE A 186 -8.81 -9.15 -9.41
CA ILE A 186 -9.03 -8.12 -8.39
C ILE A 186 -10.29 -7.33 -8.74
N THR A 187 -11.16 -7.07 -7.77
CA THR A 187 -12.33 -6.19 -7.92
C THR A 187 -12.53 -5.30 -6.70
N GLU A 188 -13.38 -4.30 -6.84
CA GLU A 188 -13.80 -3.43 -5.74
C GLU A 188 -15.29 -3.54 -5.49
N VAL A 189 -15.69 -3.39 -4.22
CA VAL A 189 -17.09 -3.21 -3.81
C VAL A 189 -17.24 -1.93 -2.99
N PRO A 190 -18.34 -1.19 -3.12
CA PRO A 190 -18.63 -0.06 -2.26
C PRO A 190 -18.74 -0.49 -0.81
N ILE A 191 -18.10 0.28 0.09
CA ILE A 191 -18.20 0.08 1.53
C ILE A 191 -18.42 1.39 2.25
N SER A 192 -19.05 1.32 3.41
CA SER A 192 -19.21 2.44 4.33
C SER A 192 -17.87 2.80 4.97
N TYR A 193 -17.60 4.10 5.10
CA TYR A 193 -16.40 4.57 5.78
C TYR A 193 -16.75 5.73 6.69
N ARG A 194 -16.58 5.51 7.99
CA ARG A 194 -17.02 6.38 9.07
C ARG A 194 -15.84 7.20 9.64
N LYS A 195 -16.15 8.23 10.41
CA LYS A 195 -15.15 8.94 11.19
C LYS A 195 -14.61 8.02 12.28
N ARG A 196 -13.28 8.02 12.46
CA ARG A 196 -12.59 7.26 13.50
C ARG A 196 -13.10 7.62 14.89
N VAL A 197 -13.29 6.62 15.74
CA VAL A 197 -13.55 6.81 17.17
C VAL A 197 -12.18 7.01 17.85
N GLY A 198 -11.94 8.22 18.39
CA GLY A 198 -10.69 8.62 19.03
C GLY A 198 -9.96 9.75 18.28
N ASP A 199 -9.01 10.41 18.97
CA ASP A 199 -8.30 11.56 18.46
C ASP A 199 -7.18 11.17 17.49
N ALA A 200 -7.31 11.55 16.23
CA ALA A 200 -6.19 11.55 15.30
C ALA A 200 -5.38 12.83 15.47
N LYS A 201 -4.22 12.74 16.10
CA LYS A 201 -3.23 13.85 16.16
C LYS A 201 -2.56 13.99 14.77
N LEU A 202 -3.21 14.71 13.86
CA LEU A 202 -2.70 14.94 12.51
C LEU A 202 -1.99 16.30 12.45
N ASP A 203 -0.69 16.27 12.07
CA ASP A 203 0.06 17.46 11.66
C ASP A 203 -0.06 17.64 10.14
N PRO A 204 -0.75 18.72 9.67
CA PRO A 204 -1.05 18.92 8.26
C PRO A 204 0.16 18.89 7.32
N PHE A 205 1.27 19.45 7.71
CA PHE A 205 2.45 19.56 6.85
C PHE A 205 3.28 18.27 6.84
N ARG A 206 3.47 17.67 8.03
CA ARG A 206 4.19 16.40 8.18
C ARG A 206 3.50 15.27 7.43
N ASP A 207 2.16 15.23 7.48
CA ASP A 207 1.40 14.17 6.81
C ASP A 207 1.44 14.31 5.30
N ALA A 208 1.38 15.55 4.75
CA ALA A 208 1.53 15.78 3.32
C ALA A 208 2.93 15.33 2.83
N LEU A 209 3.99 15.71 3.54
CA LEU A 209 5.34 15.25 3.25
C LEU A 209 5.48 13.73 3.39
N SER A 210 4.88 13.13 4.42
CA SER A 210 4.89 11.69 4.64
C SER A 210 4.24 10.95 3.48
N ILE A 211 3.11 11.43 2.95
CA ILE A 211 2.44 10.83 1.78
C ILE A 211 3.34 10.92 0.55
N VAL A 212 3.97 12.08 0.30
CA VAL A 212 4.89 12.25 -0.83
C VAL A 212 6.10 11.32 -0.69
N PHE A 213 6.75 11.32 0.48
CA PHE A 213 7.90 10.43 0.74
C PHE A 213 7.52 8.95 0.65
N MET A 214 6.36 8.56 1.18
CA MET A 214 5.86 7.21 1.06
C MET A 214 5.63 6.81 -0.40
N THR A 215 5.02 7.70 -1.19
CA THR A 215 4.78 7.49 -2.62
C THR A 215 6.10 7.33 -3.39
N VAL A 216 7.05 8.26 -3.18
CA VAL A 216 8.38 8.22 -3.80
C VAL A 216 9.13 6.93 -3.42
N ARG A 217 9.08 6.56 -2.14
CA ARG A 217 9.68 5.32 -1.64
C ARG A 217 9.05 4.09 -2.28
N LEU A 218 7.72 4.06 -2.38
CA LEU A 218 7.00 2.95 -3.02
C LEU A 218 7.42 2.78 -4.48
N VAL A 219 7.49 3.87 -5.26
CA VAL A 219 7.96 3.82 -6.67
C VAL A 219 9.38 3.30 -6.73
N ARG A 220 10.28 3.84 -5.91
CA ARG A 220 11.68 3.43 -5.87
C ARG A 220 11.83 1.94 -5.51
N ASP A 221 11.09 1.47 -4.50
CA ASP A 221 11.25 0.13 -3.93
C ASP A 221 10.52 -0.95 -4.76
N TYR A 222 9.49 -0.58 -5.53
CA TYR A 222 8.70 -1.53 -6.34
C TYR A 222 8.93 -1.44 -7.85
N ASN A 223 9.36 -0.28 -8.35
CA ASN A 223 9.66 -0.08 -9.77
C ASN A 223 10.79 0.95 -9.96
N PRO A 224 12.05 0.56 -9.66
CA PRO A 224 13.20 1.47 -9.71
C PRO A 224 13.38 2.11 -11.08
N ILE A 225 13.10 1.40 -12.17
CA ILE A 225 13.22 1.96 -13.52
C ILE A 225 12.36 3.22 -13.66
N VAL A 226 11.08 3.15 -13.28
CA VAL A 226 10.16 4.29 -13.38
C VAL A 226 10.60 5.47 -12.50
N PHE A 227 11.34 5.21 -11.43
CA PHE A 227 11.89 6.24 -10.56
C PHE A 227 13.17 6.87 -11.14
N PHE A 228 14.17 6.05 -11.47
CA PHE A 228 15.50 6.55 -11.83
C PHE A 228 15.62 7.01 -13.28
N LEU A 229 14.91 6.41 -14.22
CA LEU A 229 15.01 6.70 -15.65
C LEU A 229 14.64 8.15 -15.99
N PRO A 230 13.51 8.72 -15.49
CA PRO A 230 13.20 10.14 -15.74
C PRO A 230 14.22 11.09 -15.13
N ILE A 231 14.74 10.78 -13.93
CA ILE A 231 15.76 11.59 -13.26
C ILE A 231 17.05 11.63 -14.10
N GLY A 232 17.53 10.45 -14.52
CA GLY A 232 18.71 10.36 -15.39
C GLY A 232 18.52 11.08 -16.73
N PHE A 233 17.33 10.97 -17.32
CA PHE A 233 16.99 11.66 -18.56
C PHE A 233 17.00 13.18 -18.43
N ILE A 234 16.51 13.74 -17.32
CA ILE A 234 16.57 15.17 -17.02
C ILE A 234 18.03 15.65 -16.94
N PHE A 235 18.91 14.91 -16.25
CA PHE A 235 20.33 15.25 -16.19
C PHE A 235 20.97 15.28 -17.58
N ILE A 236 20.65 14.29 -18.43
CA ILE A 236 21.16 14.22 -19.81
C ILE A 236 20.66 15.43 -20.63
N LEU A 237 19.37 15.77 -20.54
CA LEU A 237 18.80 16.91 -21.26
C LEU A 237 19.47 18.25 -20.87
N ILE A 238 19.65 18.45 -19.55
CA ILE A 238 20.35 19.66 -19.07
C ILE A 238 21.79 19.68 -19.56
N GLY A 239 22.50 18.55 -19.49
CA GLY A 239 23.86 18.41 -19.98
C GLY A 239 23.97 18.67 -21.48
N LEU A 240 23.08 18.15 -22.30
CA LEU A 240 23.00 18.42 -23.73
C LEU A 240 22.73 19.91 -24.02
N GLY A 241 21.88 20.57 -23.23
CA GLY A 241 21.63 22.01 -23.33
C GLY A 241 22.91 22.84 -23.11
N TYR A 242 23.68 22.52 -22.06
CA TYR A 242 24.99 23.16 -21.83
C TYR A 242 25.97 22.85 -22.96
N GLY A 243 26.06 21.60 -23.41
CA GLY A 243 26.93 21.20 -24.53
C GLY A 243 26.60 21.92 -25.83
N ALA A 244 25.30 22.01 -26.17
CA ALA A 244 24.84 22.75 -27.34
C ALA A 244 25.23 24.24 -27.27
N SER A 245 25.10 24.86 -26.07
CA SER A 245 25.49 26.28 -25.90
C SER A 245 26.98 26.52 -26.12
N VAL A 246 27.84 25.59 -25.70
CA VAL A 246 29.30 25.65 -25.96
C VAL A 246 29.62 25.40 -27.43
N LEU A 247 28.91 24.48 -28.08
CA LEU A 247 29.09 24.20 -29.51
C LEU A 247 28.69 25.41 -30.37
N ILE A 248 27.60 26.09 -30.07
CA ILE A 248 27.16 27.32 -30.73
C ILE A 248 28.22 28.42 -30.55
N GLU A 249 28.77 28.59 -29.34
CA GLU A 249 29.87 29.55 -29.12
C GLU A 249 31.07 29.24 -29.99
N TYR A 250 31.52 28.00 -30.05
CA TYR A 250 32.64 27.58 -30.90
C TYR A 250 32.38 27.83 -32.39
N THR A 251 31.18 27.53 -32.89
CA THR A 251 30.86 27.74 -34.32
C THR A 251 30.76 29.22 -34.70
N THR A 252 30.45 30.09 -33.74
CA THR A 252 30.32 31.55 -34.00
C THR A 252 31.62 32.33 -33.77
N THR A 253 32.44 31.93 -32.78
CA THR A 253 33.63 32.68 -32.36
C THR A 253 34.95 31.97 -32.71
N GLY A 254 34.93 30.69 -33.07
CA GLY A 254 36.11 29.84 -33.31
C GLY A 254 36.87 29.41 -32.05
N VAL A 255 36.41 29.82 -30.86
CA VAL A 255 37.05 29.50 -29.57
C VAL A 255 36.00 29.10 -28.51
N VAL A 256 36.41 28.25 -27.58
CA VAL A 256 35.59 27.90 -26.40
C VAL A 256 36.11 28.73 -25.22
N THR A 257 35.34 29.71 -24.77
CA THR A 257 35.70 30.51 -23.58
C THR A 257 35.11 29.94 -22.29
N ARG A 258 33.98 29.23 -22.39
CA ARG A 258 33.24 28.68 -21.24
C ARG A 258 33.63 27.24 -20.95
N PHE A 259 34.91 26.98 -20.59
CA PHE A 259 35.40 25.63 -20.26
C PHE A 259 34.62 24.96 -19.12
N ALA A 260 34.23 25.75 -18.09
CA ALA A 260 33.43 25.23 -16.99
C ALA A 260 32.08 24.67 -17.47
N ALA A 261 31.41 25.31 -18.43
CA ALA A 261 30.16 24.82 -19.00
C ALA A 261 30.36 23.54 -19.83
N ALA A 262 31.49 23.42 -20.55
CA ALA A 262 31.81 22.20 -21.28
C ALA A 262 32.03 21.01 -20.33
N ILE A 263 32.79 21.22 -19.24
CA ILE A 263 33.03 20.19 -18.23
C ILE A 263 31.72 19.82 -17.54
N LEU A 264 30.89 20.81 -17.16
CA LEU A 264 29.58 20.56 -16.52
C LEU A 264 28.65 19.75 -17.44
N SER A 265 28.65 20.04 -18.75
CA SER A 265 27.87 19.27 -19.73
C SER A 265 28.23 17.78 -19.68
N VAL A 266 29.53 17.46 -19.75
CA VAL A 266 29.99 16.07 -19.71
C VAL A 266 29.63 15.40 -18.37
N LEU A 267 29.86 16.09 -17.25
CA LEU A 267 29.53 15.57 -15.91
C LEU A 267 28.05 15.30 -15.77
N LEU A 268 27.16 16.18 -16.24
CA LEU A 268 25.71 15.98 -16.18
C LEU A 268 25.26 14.78 -17.02
N ILE A 269 25.79 14.66 -18.26
CA ILE A 269 25.46 13.52 -19.13
C ILE A 269 25.94 12.21 -18.50
N MET A 270 27.16 12.15 -17.98
CA MET A 270 27.67 10.96 -17.30
C MET A 270 26.87 10.61 -16.04
N THR A 271 26.55 11.61 -15.22
CA THR A 271 25.70 11.41 -14.04
C THR A 271 24.33 10.88 -14.43
N GLY A 272 23.71 11.44 -15.48
CA GLY A 272 22.43 10.96 -15.99
C GLY A 272 22.46 9.50 -16.42
N LEU A 273 23.49 9.11 -17.18
CA LEU A 273 23.70 7.70 -17.56
C LEU A 273 23.90 6.79 -16.35
N GLN A 274 24.71 7.22 -15.37
CA GLN A 274 24.92 6.44 -14.12
C GLN A 274 23.62 6.23 -13.36
N VAL A 275 22.79 7.27 -13.20
CA VAL A 275 21.49 7.18 -12.53
C VAL A 275 20.57 6.19 -13.26
N MET A 276 20.54 6.20 -14.60
CA MET A 276 19.76 5.23 -15.38
C MET A 276 20.28 3.80 -15.21
N PHE A 277 21.59 3.59 -15.19
CA PHE A 277 22.18 2.26 -14.93
C PHE A 277 21.87 1.76 -13.53
N PHE A 278 21.89 2.61 -12.49
CA PHE A 278 21.46 2.23 -11.15
C PHE A 278 20.01 1.79 -11.11
N GLY A 279 19.12 2.47 -11.84
CA GLY A 279 17.72 2.08 -11.99
C GLY A 279 17.56 0.68 -12.59
N LEU A 280 18.29 0.41 -13.67
CA LEU A 280 18.29 -0.91 -14.32
C LEU A 280 18.83 -2.02 -13.40
N LEU A 281 19.94 -1.79 -12.73
CA LEU A 281 20.52 -2.75 -11.80
C LEU A 281 19.58 -3.05 -10.62
N ALA A 282 18.98 -2.02 -10.05
CA ALA A 282 18.02 -2.18 -8.96
C ALA A 282 16.81 -3.01 -9.38
N ASP A 283 16.30 -2.80 -10.60
CA ASP A 283 15.18 -3.55 -11.13
C ASP A 283 15.52 -5.03 -11.36
N ILE A 284 16.69 -5.31 -11.92
CA ILE A 284 17.20 -6.69 -12.12
C ILE A 284 17.33 -7.40 -10.76
N ILE A 285 17.91 -6.73 -9.76
CA ILE A 285 18.09 -7.30 -8.41
C ILE A 285 16.73 -7.61 -7.80
N LEU A 286 15.78 -6.66 -7.83
CA LEU A 286 14.45 -6.86 -7.28
C LEU A 286 13.69 -7.98 -7.99
N THR A 287 13.77 -8.04 -9.31
CA THR A 287 13.13 -9.11 -10.09
C THR A 287 13.69 -10.48 -9.74
N ASN A 288 15.02 -10.59 -9.56
CA ASN A 288 15.66 -11.85 -9.17
C ASN A 288 15.36 -12.26 -7.71
N LEU A 289 15.31 -11.31 -6.77
CA LEU A 289 14.94 -11.59 -5.38
C LEU A 289 13.49 -12.08 -5.25
N ARG A 290 12.60 -11.56 -6.10
CA ARG A 290 11.18 -11.96 -6.11
C ARG A 290 10.90 -13.29 -6.82
N ARG A 291 11.83 -13.78 -7.64
CA ARG A 291 11.73 -15.10 -8.29
C ARG A 291 12.21 -16.26 -7.40
N ARG A 292 12.91 -15.96 -6.33
CA ARG A 292 13.35 -16.94 -5.31
C ARG A 292 12.34 -17.03 -4.17
#